data_1eca479c7e02bf990794837888efffea
#
_entry.id   1eca479c7e02bf990794837888efffea
#
_cell.length_a   1.000
_cell.length_b   1.000
_cell.length_c   1.000
_cell.angle_alpha   90.00
_cell.angle_beta   90.00
_cell.angle_gamma   90.00
#
_symmetry.space_group_name_H-M   'P 1'
#
loop_
_entity.id
_entity.type
_entity.pdbx_description
1 polymer ?
#
loop_
_entity_poly.entity_id
_entity_poly.type
_entity_poly.pdbx_seq_one_letter_code
_entity_poly.pdbx_strand_id
1 'polypeptide(L)'
;MYRSIEVDNFRGFCRLVMDNLSRINLVAGVNNVGKTALLEAIFIHSGAYNPSITMSLDNFRGIDRLHIEMGSFEKTPWDSLFYNFDRSKEVEISGEFEEGGSRKIHLRVISPADEPSESLPIIHYDTMKLQKMDLSPDNTLLLKLDYEESPGEKTGSAFLIIDQQGVRSSLARRSPFPVYFLPARFRIPLAEEAEKYGKLEISGKQDVLLEALRIIEPKLQRVTVVAMGGVPILYGDIGLEQMLPLSYMGDGMSRLASLILAIGNAKNGVVLVDEIENGFHHKVMAKVWSAIAKAARRFNCQVFATTHSLECIASAHKAFSEEDRYDLLVHRLDKIDDKVVAVTFGRDELDGAFEMKMDVR
;
A
#
# COMPACT_ATOMS: atom_id res chain seq x y z
N MET A 1 8.05 11.26 6.03
CA MET A 1 8.29 9.86 5.56
C MET A 1 8.48 8.99 6.78
N TYR A 2 8.20 7.69 6.68
CA TYR A 2 8.56 6.72 7.73
C TYR A 2 10.06 6.64 7.89
N ARG A 3 10.53 6.63 9.11
CA ARG A 3 11.90 6.36 9.54
C ARG A 3 12.06 4.90 9.99
N SER A 4 11.05 4.40 10.67
CA SER A 4 10.97 3.01 11.12
C SER A 4 9.53 2.53 11.13
N ILE A 5 9.34 1.21 11.13
CA ILE A 5 8.06 0.55 11.34
C ILE A 5 8.25 -0.73 12.13
N GLU A 6 7.36 -0.96 13.08
CA GLU A 6 7.28 -2.18 13.87
C GLU A 6 5.88 -2.77 13.74
N VAL A 7 5.82 -4.08 13.61
CA VAL A 7 4.58 -4.85 13.39
C VAL A 7 4.57 -6.04 14.32
N ASP A 8 3.58 -6.10 15.19
CA ASP A 8 3.39 -7.17 16.17
C ASP A 8 2.07 -7.90 15.94
N ASN A 9 2.10 -9.22 16.09
CA ASN A 9 0.95 -10.12 16.01
C ASN A 9 0.11 -9.97 14.71
N PHE A 10 0.75 -9.69 13.59
CA PHE A 10 0.06 -9.46 12.32
C PHE A 10 0.40 -10.53 11.28
N ARG A 11 -0.60 -11.24 10.76
CA ARG A 11 -0.46 -12.27 9.71
C ARG A 11 0.65 -13.28 10.02
N GLY A 12 1.75 -13.27 9.25
CA GLY A 12 2.92 -14.14 9.45
C GLY A 12 3.95 -13.58 10.44
N PHE A 13 3.71 -12.41 11.03
CA PHE A 13 4.66 -11.75 11.93
C PHE A 13 4.22 -11.90 13.38
N CYS A 14 4.97 -12.65 14.18
CA CYS A 14 4.93 -12.51 15.64
C CYS A 14 5.43 -11.12 16.03
N ARG A 15 6.59 -10.73 15.47
CA ARG A 15 7.16 -9.39 15.55
C ARG A 15 8.10 -9.17 14.36
N LEU A 16 8.01 -7.99 13.74
CA LEU A 16 8.94 -7.53 12.71
C LEU A 16 9.27 -6.07 12.96
N VAL A 17 10.57 -5.74 12.92
CA VAL A 17 11.06 -4.36 13.05
C VAL A 17 11.86 -4.01 11.79
N MET A 18 11.60 -2.85 11.23
CA MET A 18 12.36 -2.26 10.13
C MET A 18 12.78 -0.84 10.49
N ASP A 19 14.06 -0.65 10.66
CA ASP A 19 14.68 0.63 10.96
C ASP A 19 15.38 1.22 9.72
N ASN A 20 15.74 2.51 9.82
CA ASN A 20 16.51 3.22 8.77
C ASN A 20 15.84 3.16 7.40
N LEU A 21 14.54 3.43 7.34
CA LEU A 21 13.82 3.46 6.07
C LEU A 21 14.25 4.66 5.22
N SER A 22 14.37 4.45 3.90
CA SER A 22 14.75 5.47 2.93
C SER A 22 13.53 5.91 2.09
N ARG A 23 13.76 6.78 1.11
CA ARG A 23 12.71 7.18 0.16
C ARG A 23 12.20 5.99 -0.65
N ILE A 24 13.10 5.12 -1.08
CA ILE A 24 12.76 3.89 -1.80
C ILE A 24 13.23 2.70 -0.96
N ASN A 25 12.28 1.83 -0.61
CA ASN A 25 12.51 0.63 0.18
C ASN A 25 12.09 -0.57 -0.64
N LEU A 26 13.05 -1.39 -1.06
CA LEU A 26 12.81 -2.61 -1.82
C LEU A 26 12.87 -3.80 -0.89
N VAL A 27 11.73 -4.45 -0.69
CA VAL A 27 11.58 -5.60 0.21
C VAL A 27 11.76 -6.89 -0.58
N ALA A 28 12.83 -7.61 -0.28
CA ALA A 28 13.19 -8.87 -0.90
C ALA A 28 12.95 -10.06 0.04
N GLY A 29 13.04 -11.27 -0.45
CA GLY A 29 12.93 -12.50 0.35
C GLY A 29 12.21 -13.59 -0.43
N VAL A 30 12.32 -14.83 0.08
CA VAL A 30 11.66 -15.99 -0.52
C VAL A 30 10.13 -15.85 -0.54
N ASN A 31 9.47 -16.68 -1.35
CA ASN A 31 8.02 -16.68 -1.36
C ASN A 31 7.46 -17.05 0.01
N ASN A 32 6.34 -16.43 0.37
CA ASN A 32 5.63 -16.67 1.63
C ASN A 32 6.39 -16.23 2.91
N VAL A 33 7.44 -15.43 2.82
CA VAL A 33 8.13 -14.87 4.00
C VAL A 33 7.38 -13.70 4.63
N GLY A 34 6.38 -13.13 3.94
CA GLY A 34 5.55 -12.04 4.48
C GLY A 34 5.70 -10.69 3.77
N LYS A 35 6.37 -10.61 2.62
CA LYS A 35 6.58 -9.34 1.89
C LYS A 35 5.28 -8.55 1.67
N THR A 36 4.24 -9.20 1.13
CA THR A 36 2.93 -8.58 0.93
C THR A 36 2.27 -8.21 2.26
N ALA A 37 2.42 -9.06 3.31
CA ALA A 37 1.89 -8.77 4.63
C ALA A 37 2.50 -7.50 5.24
N LEU A 38 3.79 -7.24 5.01
CA LEU A 38 4.43 -5.99 5.42
C LEU A 38 3.81 -4.78 4.71
N LEU A 39 3.58 -4.85 3.38
CA LEU A 39 2.90 -3.77 2.67
C LEU A 39 1.48 -3.54 3.21
N GLU A 40 0.75 -4.62 3.53
CA GLU A 40 -0.59 -4.54 4.13
C GLU A 40 -0.55 -3.86 5.51
N ALA A 41 0.43 -4.18 6.36
CA ALA A 41 0.64 -3.52 7.64
C ALA A 41 0.89 -2.01 7.48
N ILE A 42 1.79 -1.63 6.55
CA ILE A 42 2.06 -0.22 6.22
C ILE A 42 0.80 0.46 5.69
N PHE A 43 0.00 -0.23 4.87
CA PHE A 43 -1.25 0.31 4.32
C PHE A 43 -2.28 0.60 5.43
N ILE A 44 -2.48 -0.34 6.37
CA ILE A 44 -3.35 -0.15 7.53
C ILE A 44 -2.85 1.02 8.37
N HIS A 45 -1.55 1.05 8.72
CA HIS A 45 -0.95 2.10 9.52
C HIS A 45 -1.06 3.48 8.87
N SER A 46 -0.86 3.56 7.55
CA SER A 46 -1.02 4.81 6.79
C SER A 46 -2.45 5.30 6.76
N GLY A 47 -3.42 4.40 6.75
CA GLY A 47 -4.85 4.69 6.78
C GLY A 47 -5.44 4.89 8.18
N ALA A 48 -4.65 4.97 9.20
CA ALA A 48 -4.81 4.93 10.65
C ALA A 48 -6.19 5.21 11.28
N TYR A 49 -7.07 5.96 10.63
CA TYR A 49 -8.37 6.36 11.20
C TYR A 49 -9.56 5.68 10.53
N ASN A 50 -9.28 4.80 9.57
CA ASN A 50 -10.31 4.14 8.78
C ASN A 50 -10.19 2.61 8.85
N PRO A 51 -10.93 1.93 9.74
CA PRO A 51 -10.88 0.49 9.85
C PRO A 51 -11.42 -0.24 8.61
N SER A 52 -12.20 0.43 7.75
CA SER A 52 -12.71 -0.17 6.51
C SER A 52 -11.59 -0.55 5.53
N ILE A 53 -10.40 0.01 5.70
CA ILE A 53 -9.22 -0.32 4.89
C ILE A 53 -8.84 -1.81 5.02
N THR A 54 -9.17 -2.45 6.16
CA THR A 54 -8.91 -3.88 6.38
C THR A 54 -9.70 -4.76 5.41
N MET A 55 -10.91 -4.34 4.99
CA MET A 55 -11.71 -5.05 3.99
C MET A 55 -11.11 -4.94 2.58
N SER A 56 -10.37 -3.87 2.29
CA SER A 56 -9.72 -3.71 0.99
C SER A 56 -8.57 -4.69 0.79
N LEU A 57 -7.98 -5.23 1.87
CA LEU A 57 -6.87 -6.17 1.79
C LEU A 57 -7.27 -7.49 1.11
N ASP A 58 -8.49 -7.95 1.34
CA ASP A 58 -9.00 -9.18 0.73
C ASP A 58 -9.22 -8.97 -0.77
N ASN A 59 -9.71 -7.80 -1.18
CA ASN A 59 -9.82 -7.43 -2.59
C ASN A 59 -8.45 -7.42 -3.29
N PHE A 60 -7.39 -6.94 -2.61
CA PHE A 60 -6.03 -6.96 -3.15
C PHE A 60 -5.49 -8.38 -3.35
N ARG A 61 -6.03 -9.36 -2.63
CA ARG A 61 -5.71 -10.79 -2.78
C ARG A 61 -6.61 -11.51 -3.79
N GLY A 62 -7.56 -10.78 -4.41
CA GLY A 62 -8.52 -11.34 -5.38
C GLY A 62 -9.68 -12.08 -4.72
N ILE A 63 -9.96 -11.80 -3.47
CA ILE A 63 -11.14 -12.33 -2.74
C ILE A 63 -12.26 -11.31 -2.86
N ASP A 64 -13.04 -11.40 -3.94
CA ASP A 64 -14.06 -10.39 -4.28
C ASP A 64 -15.35 -10.49 -3.44
N ARG A 65 -15.57 -11.60 -2.75
CA ARG A 65 -16.77 -11.83 -1.95
C ARG A 65 -16.47 -12.58 -0.67
N LEU A 66 -16.59 -11.90 0.46
CA LEU A 66 -16.65 -12.54 1.76
C LEU A 66 -18.09 -13.03 1.99
N HIS A 67 -18.32 -14.36 1.95
CA HIS A 67 -19.52 -14.93 2.52
C HIS A 67 -19.35 -14.96 4.05
N ILE A 68 -19.98 -14.00 4.72
CA ILE A 68 -20.00 -13.95 6.18
C ILE A 68 -21.22 -14.76 6.63
N GLU A 69 -20.98 -15.91 7.21
CA GLU A 69 -22.03 -16.68 7.90
C GLU A 69 -22.35 -15.95 9.22
N MET A 70 -23.50 -15.27 9.23
CA MET A 70 -24.01 -14.61 10.43
C MET A 70 -24.49 -15.67 11.41
N GLY A 71 -23.97 -15.63 12.64
CA GLY A 71 -24.46 -16.51 13.74
C GLY A 71 -23.43 -17.34 14.46
N SER A 72 -22.16 -17.32 14.07
CA SER A 72 -21.10 -17.88 14.92
C SER A 72 -19.88 -16.93 14.96
N PHE A 73 -19.52 -16.49 16.15
CA PHE A 73 -18.28 -15.74 16.40
C PHE A 73 -17.02 -16.62 16.30
N GLU A 74 -17.15 -17.89 15.91
CA GLU A 74 -16.02 -18.80 15.76
C GLU A 74 -15.08 -18.36 14.65
N LYS A 75 -15.60 -17.75 13.57
CA LYS A 75 -14.79 -17.22 12.46
C LYS A 75 -15.23 -15.82 12.08
N THR A 76 -14.28 -14.91 12.00
CA THR A 76 -14.51 -13.54 11.53
C THR A 76 -13.72 -13.27 10.25
N PRO A 77 -14.13 -12.30 9.41
CA PRO A 77 -13.37 -11.92 8.22
C PRO A 77 -11.95 -11.43 8.55
N TRP A 78 -11.72 -11.03 9.80
CA TRP A 78 -10.45 -10.46 10.25
C TRP A 78 -9.50 -11.46 10.90
N ASP A 79 -9.89 -12.73 11.09
CA ASP A 79 -9.06 -13.74 11.74
C ASP A 79 -7.69 -13.86 11.07
N SER A 80 -7.66 -13.73 9.74
CA SER A 80 -6.43 -13.77 8.96
C SER A 80 -5.47 -12.60 9.21
N LEU A 81 -5.90 -11.54 9.88
CA LEU A 81 -5.02 -10.42 10.25
C LEU A 81 -4.13 -10.76 11.45
N PHE A 82 -4.54 -11.71 12.29
CA PHE A 82 -3.86 -12.07 13.52
C PHE A 82 -2.82 -13.19 13.28
N TYR A 83 -1.67 -13.09 13.94
CA TYR A 83 -0.63 -14.11 13.88
C TYR A 83 -1.18 -15.44 14.42
N ASN A 84 -1.01 -16.52 13.64
CA ASN A 84 -1.56 -17.84 13.95
C ASN A 84 -3.09 -17.84 14.21
N PHE A 85 -3.82 -16.86 13.68
CA PHE A 85 -5.25 -16.67 13.93
C PHE A 85 -5.61 -16.45 15.41
N ASP A 86 -4.65 -16.06 16.23
CA ASP A 86 -4.81 -15.86 17.67
C ASP A 86 -5.35 -14.45 17.98
N ARG A 87 -6.68 -14.32 18.09
CA ARG A 87 -7.39 -13.08 18.43
C ARG A 87 -7.28 -12.69 19.91
N SER A 88 -6.70 -13.55 20.77
CA SER A 88 -6.50 -13.22 22.18
C SER A 88 -5.47 -12.11 22.37
N LYS A 89 -4.65 -11.86 21.35
CA LYS A 89 -3.66 -10.79 21.29
C LYS A 89 -4.11 -9.76 20.25
N GLU A 90 -3.89 -8.50 20.56
CA GLU A 90 -4.12 -7.44 19.58
C GLU A 90 -3.01 -7.37 18.53
N VAL A 91 -3.35 -6.90 17.34
CA VAL A 91 -2.35 -6.48 16.36
C VAL A 91 -1.88 -5.08 16.73
N GLU A 92 -0.57 -4.89 16.84
CA GLU A 92 0.03 -3.58 17.02
C GLU A 92 0.90 -3.22 15.82
N ILE A 93 0.72 -2.02 15.27
CA ILE A 93 1.59 -1.48 14.23
C ILE A 93 2.00 -0.07 14.65
N SER A 94 3.30 0.15 14.78
CA SER A 94 3.84 1.46 15.15
C SER A 94 4.83 1.96 14.10
N GLY A 95 4.87 3.26 13.89
CA GLY A 95 5.77 3.90 12.93
C GLY A 95 6.29 5.23 13.45
N GLU A 96 7.58 5.47 13.25
CA GLU A 96 8.23 6.76 13.47
C GLU A 96 8.41 7.51 12.16
N PHE A 97 8.34 8.84 12.20
CA PHE A 97 8.47 9.70 11.04
C PHE A 97 9.73 10.56 11.09
N GLU A 98 10.32 10.86 9.93
CA GLU A 98 11.54 11.68 9.82
C GLU A 98 11.42 13.09 10.41
N GLU A 99 10.24 13.72 10.30
CA GLU A 99 9.98 15.06 10.82
C GLU A 99 9.78 15.09 12.35
N GLY A 100 10.00 13.95 13.00
CA GLY A 100 9.67 13.71 14.39
C GLY A 100 8.20 13.31 14.56
N GLY A 101 7.96 12.60 15.65
CA GLY A 101 6.65 12.02 15.93
C GLY A 101 6.52 10.56 15.56
N SER A 102 5.50 9.96 16.13
CA SER A 102 5.20 8.55 15.95
C SER A 102 3.69 8.33 15.92
N ARG A 103 3.29 7.23 15.35
CA ARG A 103 1.93 6.73 15.45
C ARG A 103 1.95 5.28 15.80
N LYS A 104 1.02 4.88 16.67
CA LYS A 104 0.74 3.51 17.03
C LYS A 104 -0.73 3.22 16.76
N ILE A 105 -1.02 2.06 16.21
CA ILE A 105 -2.39 1.57 16.03
C ILE A 105 -2.51 0.17 16.63
N HIS A 106 -3.69 -0.09 17.18
CA HIS A 106 -4.06 -1.39 17.75
C HIS A 106 -5.35 -1.87 17.08
N LEU A 107 -5.37 -3.12 16.65
CA LEU A 107 -6.55 -3.76 16.08
C LEU A 107 -7.00 -4.89 16.98
N ARG A 108 -8.28 -4.90 17.32
CA ARG A 108 -8.93 -5.95 18.12
C ARG A 108 -10.29 -6.32 17.54
N VAL A 109 -10.60 -7.61 17.52
CA VAL A 109 -11.97 -8.07 17.33
C VAL A 109 -12.63 -8.13 18.69
N ILE A 110 -13.74 -7.47 18.86
CA ILE A 110 -14.45 -7.33 20.13
C ILE A 110 -15.92 -7.75 20.01
N SER A 111 -16.49 -8.18 21.13
CA SER A 111 -17.94 -8.34 21.24
C SER A 111 -18.60 -7.01 21.66
N PRO A 112 -19.78 -6.66 21.16
CA PRO A 112 -20.54 -5.51 21.65
C PRO A 112 -20.79 -5.53 23.16
N ALA A 113 -20.81 -6.72 23.77
CA ALA A 113 -21.00 -6.89 25.20
C ALA A 113 -19.78 -6.48 26.05
N ASP A 114 -18.58 -6.48 25.45
CA ASP A 114 -17.32 -6.22 26.14
C ASP A 114 -16.97 -4.72 26.19
N GLU A 115 -17.67 -3.88 25.42
CA GLU A 115 -17.42 -2.43 25.39
C GLU A 115 -18.49 -1.68 26.17
N PRO A 116 -18.10 -0.64 26.96
CA PRO A 116 -19.05 0.25 27.61
C PRO A 116 -19.96 0.91 26.57
N SER A 117 -21.25 0.99 26.84
CA SER A 117 -22.24 1.59 25.91
C SER A 117 -21.93 3.03 25.50
N GLU A 118 -21.10 3.73 26.28
CA GLU A 118 -20.65 5.10 26.03
C GLU A 118 -19.49 5.18 25.03
N SER A 119 -18.72 4.10 24.88
CA SER A 119 -17.57 4.01 23.94
C SER A 119 -17.96 3.46 22.57
N LEU A 120 -19.16 2.90 22.43
CA LEU A 120 -19.66 2.41 21.16
C LEU A 120 -19.93 3.58 20.19
N PRO A 121 -19.62 3.41 18.89
CA PRO A 121 -19.66 4.50 17.94
C PRO A 121 -21.07 5.02 17.71
N ILE A 122 -21.20 6.34 17.62
CA ILE A 122 -22.37 6.97 17.03
C ILE A 122 -22.21 6.90 15.51
N ILE A 123 -23.01 6.09 14.85
CA ILE A 123 -22.98 5.97 13.38
C ILE A 123 -23.95 6.98 12.80
N HIS A 124 -23.46 7.83 11.91
CA HIS A 124 -24.30 8.69 11.12
C HIS A 124 -24.86 7.88 9.92
N TYR A 125 -26.17 7.68 9.90
CA TYR A 125 -26.87 7.35 8.67
C TYR A 125 -26.91 8.60 7.78
N ASP A 126 -26.86 8.42 6.48
CA ASP A 126 -26.82 9.47 5.45
C ASP A 126 -28.03 10.42 5.41
N THR A 127 -28.88 10.38 6.41
CA THR A 127 -30.01 11.29 6.59
C THR A 127 -30.29 11.58 8.08
N MET A 128 -29.75 12.64 8.61
CA MET A 128 -30.23 13.47 9.74
C MET A 128 -30.75 12.81 11.03
N LYS A 129 -30.40 11.59 11.40
CA LYS A 129 -30.76 11.08 12.73
C LYS A 129 -29.58 10.37 13.39
N LEU A 130 -29.09 10.99 14.47
CA LEU A 130 -28.26 10.35 15.48
C LEU A 130 -29.12 9.29 16.20
N GLN A 131 -28.96 8.03 15.92
CA GLN A 131 -29.54 6.96 16.73
C GLN A 131 -28.44 6.20 17.45
N LYS A 132 -28.55 6.08 18.78
CA LYS A 132 -27.80 5.06 19.54
C LYS A 132 -28.18 3.70 18.95
N MET A 133 -27.18 2.94 18.54
CA MET A 133 -27.39 1.62 18.00
C MET A 133 -27.75 0.65 19.13
N ASP A 134 -28.83 -0.09 18.90
CA ASP A 134 -29.12 -1.32 19.62
C ASP A 134 -28.34 -2.42 18.91
N LEU A 135 -27.10 -2.66 19.34
CA LEU A 135 -26.25 -3.72 18.81
C LEU A 135 -26.67 -5.03 19.50
N SER A 136 -27.32 -5.91 18.77
CA SER A 136 -27.59 -7.26 19.28
C SER A 136 -26.26 -8.02 19.41
N PRO A 137 -25.84 -8.43 20.61
CA PRO A 137 -24.56 -9.10 20.82
C PRO A 137 -24.40 -10.37 19.99
N ASP A 138 -25.48 -11.07 19.71
CA ASP A 138 -25.46 -12.39 19.08
C ASP A 138 -25.24 -12.34 17.55
N ASN A 139 -25.40 -11.16 16.90
CA ASN A 139 -25.37 -11.03 15.45
C ASN A 139 -24.50 -9.86 14.95
N THR A 140 -23.57 -9.36 15.80
CA THR A 140 -22.74 -8.23 15.43
C THR A 140 -21.28 -8.57 15.61
N LEU A 141 -20.47 -8.34 14.56
CA LEU A 141 -19.01 -8.41 14.59
C LEU A 141 -18.44 -7.00 14.62
N LEU A 142 -17.52 -6.74 15.53
CA LEU A 142 -16.84 -5.46 15.68
C LEU A 142 -15.33 -5.63 15.53
N LEU A 143 -14.74 -4.84 14.63
CA LEU A 143 -13.30 -4.58 14.62
C LEU A 143 -13.07 -3.18 15.18
N LYS A 144 -12.33 -3.08 16.26
CA LYS A 144 -11.91 -1.81 16.86
C LYS A 144 -10.49 -1.49 16.42
N LEU A 145 -10.27 -0.27 16.00
CA LEU A 145 -8.97 0.31 15.71
C LEU A 145 -8.75 1.48 16.67
N ASP A 146 -7.84 1.30 17.63
CA ASP A 146 -7.37 2.38 18.49
C ASP A 146 -6.10 2.98 17.90
N TYR A 147 -5.92 4.30 17.99
CA TYR A 147 -4.73 4.99 17.52
C TYR A 147 -4.21 5.99 18.53
N GLU A 148 -2.89 6.13 18.55
CA GLU A 148 -2.15 7.09 19.37
C GLU A 148 -1.14 7.82 18.49
N GLU A 149 -1.03 9.14 18.62
CA GLU A 149 -0.07 9.96 17.88
C GLU A 149 0.73 10.87 18.82
N SER A 150 2.03 10.96 18.58
CA SER A 150 2.95 11.87 19.24
C SER A 150 3.73 12.69 18.20
N PRO A 151 4.05 13.98 18.41
CA PRO A 151 3.61 14.82 19.52
C PRO A 151 2.13 15.25 19.36
N GLY A 152 1.51 15.60 20.48
CA GLY A 152 0.13 16.11 20.50
C GLY A 152 -0.87 15.20 21.20
N GLU A 153 -0.43 13.99 21.66
CA GLU A 153 -1.23 13.03 22.44
C GLU A 153 -2.65 12.82 21.88
N LYS A 154 -2.75 12.74 20.54
CA LYS A 154 -4.03 12.48 19.90
C LYS A 154 -4.30 10.99 19.99
N THR A 155 -5.29 10.64 20.75
CA THR A 155 -5.82 9.27 20.84
C THR A 155 -7.23 9.21 20.30
N GLY A 156 -7.66 8.05 19.86
CA GLY A 156 -9.04 7.84 19.45
C GLY A 156 -9.28 6.41 18.99
N SER A 157 -10.55 6.12 18.78
CA SER A 157 -11.01 4.81 18.33
C SER A 157 -11.87 4.95 17.08
N ALA A 158 -11.74 3.98 16.19
CA ALA A 158 -12.59 3.80 15.02
C ALA A 158 -13.09 2.36 14.97
N PHE A 159 -14.29 2.14 14.43
CA PHE A 159 -14.95 0.84 14.45
C PHE A 159 -15.42 0.45 13.06
N LEU A 160 -15.26 -0.83 12.73
CA LEU A 160 -15.90 -1.47 11.59
C LEU A 160 -16.89 -2.50 12.13
N ILE A 161 -18.13 -2.37 11.70
CA ILE A 161 -19.26 -3.14 12.20
C ILE A 161 -19.83 -3.96 11.05
N ILE A 162 -20.03 -5.23 11.30
CA ILE A 162 -20.72 -6.15 10.37
C ILE A 162 -21.91 -6.76 11.10
N ASP A 163 -23.09 -6.51 10.59
CA ASP A 163 -24.35 -7.04 11.11
C ASP A 163 -25.34 -7.34 9.98
N GLN A 164 -26.59 -7.65 10.31
CA GLN A 164 -27.65 -7.95 9.35
C GLN A 164 -27.95 -6.79 8.37
N GLN A 165 -27.55 -5.56 8.69
CA GLN A 165 -27.73 -4.38 7.84
C GLN A 165 -26.54 -4.17 6.89
N GLY A 166 -25.48 -4.97 7.03
CA GLY A 166 -24.29 -4.93 6.19
C GLY A 166 -23.04 -4.43 6.91
N VAL A 167 -22.09 -3.89 6.14
CA VAL A 167 -20.81 -3.37 6.64
C VAL A 167 -20.93 -1.87 6.86
N ARG A 168 -20.60 -1.41 8.05
CA ARG A 168 -20.65 0.00 8.45
C ARG A 168 -19.39 0.38 9.20
N SER A 169 -18.90 1.59 9.02
CA SER A 169 -17.78 2.11 9.80
C SER A 169 -18.19 3.36 10.57
N SER A 170 -17.55 3.57 11.71
CA SER A 170 -17.59 4.87 12.37
C SER A 170 -17.03 5.94 11.43
N LEU A 171 -17.36 7.22 11.67
CA LEU A 171 -16.83 8.32 10.88
C LEU A 171 -15.31 8.29 10.86
N ALA A 172 -14.76 7.87 9.69
CA ALA A 172 -13.35 7.87 9.48
C ALA A 172 -12.85 9.31 9.31
N ARG A 173 -11.82 9.67 10.06
CA ARG A 173 -11.06 10.88 9.74
C ARG A 173 -10.28 10.65 8.47
N ARG A 174 -9.96 11.72 7.75
CA ARG A 174 -9.07 11.61 6.58
C ARG A 174 -7.70 11.14 7.03
N SER A 175 -7.12 10.21 6.27
CA SER A 175 -5.72 9.83 6.44
C SER A 175 -4.83 11.07 6.45
N PRO A 176 -3.81 11.15 7.33
CA PRO A 176 -2.93 12.31 7.45
C PRO A 176 -2.09 12.55 6.18
N PHE A 177 -1.87 11.52 5.39
CA PHE A 177 -1.21 11.58 4.10
C PHE A 177 -1.79 10.54 3.13
N PRO A 178 -1.69 10.77 1.81
CA PRO A 178 -2.20 9.84 0.84
C PRO A 178 -1.39 8.54 0.82
N VAL A 179 -2.07 7.41 0.71
CA VAL A 179 -1.47 6.10 0.49
C VAL A 179 -2.13 5.42 -0.71
N TYR A 180 -1.30 4.83 -1.56
CA TYR A 180 -1.75 4.01 -2.68
C TYR A 180 -1.10 2.63 -2.60
N PHE A 181 -1.91 1.59 -2.80
CA PHE A 181 -1.44 0.21 -2.88
C PHE A 181 -1.67 -0.33 -4.29
N LEU A 182 -0.60 -0.83 -4.91
CA LEU A 182 -0.60 -1.47 -6.21
C LEU A 182 -0.31 -2.97 -6.03
N PRO A 183 -1.34 -3.80 -5.95
CA PRO A 183 -1.16 -5.23 -5.77
C PRO A 183 -0.59 -5.90 -7.02
N ALA A 184 0.04 -7.07 -6.84
CA ALA A 184 0.70 -7.79 -7.92
C ALA A 184 -0.25 -8.22 -9.04
N ARG A 185 -1.49 -8.60 -8.70
CA ARG A 185 -2.47 -9.21 -9.62
C ARG A 185 -3.66 -8.33 -9.97
N PHE A 186 -3.93 -7.32 -9.18
CA PHE A 186 -5.09 -6.46 -9.40
C PHE A 186 -4.73 -5.32 -10.35
N ARG A 187 -5.58 -5.07 -11.34
CA ARG A 187 -5.47 -3.89 -12.21
C ARG A 187 -6.33 -2.77 -11.64
N ILE A 188 -5.76 -1.59 -11.58
CA ILE A 188 -6.51 -0.38 -11.21
C ILE A 188 -7.59 -0.15 -12.28
N PRO A 189 -8.83 0.17 -11.91
CA PRO A 189 -9.89 0.49 -12.85
C PRO A 189 -9.47 1.65 -13.76
N LEU A 190 -9.74 1.54 -15.07
CA LEU A 190 -9.35 2.55 -16.08
C LEU A 190 -9.87 3.95 -15.74
N ALA A 191 -11.08 4.05 -15.18
CA ALA A 191 -11.65 5.32 -14.75
C ALA A 191 -10.87 5.95 -13.59
N GLU A 192 -10.35 5.17 -12.66
CA GLU A 192 -9.52 5.64 -11.55
C GLU A 192 -8.15 6.13 -12.04
N GLU A 193 -7.55 5.44 -13.02
CA GLU A 193 -6.32 5.91 -13.67
C GLU A 193 -6.52 7.24 -14.39
N ALA A 194 -7.64 7.36 -15.13
CA ALA A 194 -8.01 8.59 -15.80
C ALA A 194 -8.25 9.75 -14.83
N GLU A 195 -8.87 9.50 -13.68
CA GLU A 195 -9.05 10.48 -12.61
C GLU A 195 -7.70 10.94 -12.03
N LYS A 196 -6.79 9.99 -11.74
CA LYS A 196 -5.44 10.28 -11.25
C LYS A 196 -4.66 11.13 -12.25
N TYR A 197 -4.76 10.82 -13.55
CA TYR A 197 -4.15 11.63 -14.59
C TYR A 197 -4.75 13.03 -14.64
N GLY A 198 -6.07 13.16 -14.61
CA GLY A 198 -6.74 14.45 -14.58
C GLY A 198 -6.29 15.37 -13.44
N LYS A 199 -6.04 14.80 -12.25
CA LYS A 199 -5.49 15.56 -11.10
C LYS A 199 -4.09 16.09 -11.40
N LEU A 200 -3.23 15.31 -12.08
CA LEU A 200 -1.91 15.76 -12.49
C LEU A 200 -2.01 16.83 -13.60
N GLU A 201 -2.90 16.65 -14.56
CA GLU A 201 -3.11 17.61 -15.66
C GLU A 201 -3.61 18.96 -15.13
N ILE A 202 -4.62 18.99 -14.26
CA ILE A 202 -5.11 20.20 -13.58
C ILE A 202 -3.98 20.92 -12.82
N SER A 203 -3.04 20.17 -12.23
CA SER A 203 -1.90 20.75 -11.50
C SER A 203 -0.68 21.06 -12.37
N GLY A 204 -0.75 20.84 -13.70
CA GLY A 204 0.34 21.09 -14.64
C GLY A 204 1.54 20.15 -14.46
N LYS A 205 1.32 18.92 -13.99
CA LYS A 205 2.38 17.94 -13.66
C LYS A 205 2.29 16.65 -14.47
N GLN A 206 1.47 16.62 -15.52
CA GLN A 206 1.26 15.46 -16.39
C GLN A 206 2.50 15.03 -17.18
N ASP A 207 3.47 15.93 -17.35
CA ASP A 207 4.76 15.67 -18.00
C ASP A 207 5.51 14.48 -17.38
N VAL A 208 5.40 14.29 -16.06
CA VAL A 208 6.06 13.18 -15.35
C VAL A 208 5.62 11.81 -15.88
N LEU A 209 4.33 11.68 -16.22
CA LEU A 209 3.81 10.45 -16.82
C LEU A 209 4.36 10.24 -18.23
N LEU A 210 4.28 11.26 -19.07
CA LEU A 210 4.75 11.21 -20.44
C LEU A 210 6.24 10.85 -20.53
N GLU A 211 7.08 11.48 -19.71
CA GLU A 211 8.52 11.20 -19.64
C GLU A 211 8.80 9.75 -19.24
N ALA A 212 8.08 9.23 -18.24
CA ALA A 212 8.24 7.86 -17.79
C ALA A 212 7.80 6.85 -18.87
N LEU A 213 6.66 7.07 -19.53
CA LEU A 213 6.13 6.14 -20.52
C LEU A 213 6.98 6.06 -21.78
N ARG A 214 7.72 7.13 -22.13
CA ARG A 214 8.71 7.13 -23.23
C ARG A 214 9.87 6.16 -23.04
N ILE A 215 10.07 5.65 -21.84
CA ILE A 215 11.03 4.57 -21.57
C ILE A 215 10.64 3.29 -22.29
N ILE A 216 9.33 3.02 -22.35
CA ILE A 216 8.77 1.82 -22.99
C ILE A 216 8.44 2.11 -24.47
N GLU A 217 7.79 3.24 -24.75
CA GLU A 217 7.42 3.66 -26.10
C GLU A 217 8.04 5.03 -26.44
N PRO A 218 9.25 5.05 -27.03
CA PRO A 218 9.95 6.31 -27.33
C PRO A 218 9.21 7.23 -28.31
N LYS A 219 8.27 6.69 -29.10
CA LYS A 219 7.46 7.47 -30.06
C LYS A 219 6.26 8.14 -29.42
N LEU A 220 6.00 7.92 -28.12
CA LEU A 220 4.86 8.51 -27.43
C LEU A 220 5.00 10.04 -27.38
N GLN A 221 4.08 10.74 -28.04
CA GLN A 221 4.09 12.20 -28.15
C GLN A 221 3.23 12.84 -27.08
N ARG A 222 2.07 12.24 -26.77
CA ARG A 222 1.05 12.78 -25.89
C ARG A 222 0.27 11.67 -25.19
N VAL A 223 -0.17 11.95 -23.96
CA VAL A 223 -1.19 11.18 -23.25
C VAL A 223 -2.40 12.07 -23.01
N THR A 224 -3.60 11.52 -23.08
CA THR A 224 -4.84 12.25 -22.84
C THR A 224 -5.92 11.31 -22.31
N VAL A 225 -6.96 11.87 -21.70
CA VAL A 225 -8.17 11.12 -21.31
C VAL A 225 -9.22 11.26 -22.41
N VAL A 226 -9.76 10.13 -22.85
CA VAL A 226 -10.87 10.09 -23.81
C VAL A 226 -12.01 9.30 -23.17
N ALA A 227 -13.21 9.85 -23.18
CA ALA A 227 -14.41 9.15 -22.73
C ALA A 227 -15.02 8.37 -23.89
N MET A 228 -14.97 7.04 -23.80
CA MET A 228 -15.58 6.13 -24.77
C MET A 228 -16.71 5.35 -24.10
N GLY A 229 -17.93 5.49 -24.61
CA GLY A 229 -19.10 4.85 -24.00
C GLY A 229 -19.36 5.27 -22.55
N GLY A 230 -18.99 6.51 -22.19
CA GLY A 230 -19.12 7.03 -20.83
C GLY A 230 -18.00 6.65 -19.85
N VAL A 231 -17.06 5.80 -20.26
CA VAL A 231 -15.91 5.41 -19.42
C VAL A 231 -14.68 6.22 -19.84
N PRO A 232 -14.06 7.00 -18.91
CA PRO A 232 -12.82 7.71 -19.19
C PRO A 232 -11.65 6.73 -19.22
N ILE A 233 -10.81 6.80 -20.25
CA ILE A 233 -9.66 5.91 -20.49
C ILE A 233 -8.47 6.75 -20.93
N LEU A 234 -7.27 6.35 -20.56
CA LEU A 234 -6.02 6.96 -21.01
C LEU A 234 -5.66 6.48 -22.42
N TYR A 235 -5.40 7.43 -23.32
CA TYR A 235 -4.95 7.22 -24.67
C TYR A 235 -3.56 7.82 -24.86
N GLY A 236 -2.75 7.15 -25.68
CA GLY A 236 -1.43 7.62 -26.11
C GLY A 236 -1.38 7.86 -27.61
N ASP A 237 -0.71 8.94 -28.00
CA ASP A 237 -0.38 9.28 -29.38
C ASP A 237 1.05 8.81 -29.68
N ILE A 238 1.21 7.85 -30.59
CA ILE A 238 2.51 7.34 -31.05
C ILE A 238 2.78 7.65 -32.50
N GLY A 239 2.04 8.62 -33.07
CA GLY A 239 2.19 9.04 -34.47
C GLY A 239 1.45 8.17 -35.49
N LEU A 240 0.47 7.38 -35.07
CA LEU A 240 -0.47 6.67 -35.94
C LEU A 240 -1.63 7.59 -36.34
N GLU A 241 -2.45 7.15 -37.31
CA GLU A 241 -3.66 7.90 -37.71
C GLU A 241 -4.64 8.09 -36.53
N GLN A 242 -4.64 7.16 -35.55
CA GLN A 242 -5.50 7.20 -34.39
C GLN A 242 -4.69 6.95 -33.13
N MET A 243 -5.09 7.60 -32.05
CA MET A 243 -4.56 7.33 -30.70
C MET A 243 -4.99 5.94 -30.21
N LEU A 244 -4.16 5.29 -29.43
CA LEU A 244 -4.43 3.99 -28.86
C LEU A 244 -4.64 4.07 -27.35
N PRO A 245 -5.57 3.28 -26.76
CA PRO A 245 -5.61 3.10 -25.32
C PRO A 245 -4.24 2.63 -24.80
N LEU A 246 -3.75 3.18 -23.68
CA LEU A 246 -2.48 2.75 -23.10
C LEU A 246 -2.45 1.25 -22.79
N SER A 247 -3.60 0.67 -22.44
CA SER A 247 -3.75 -0.76 -22.17
C SER A 247 -3.49 -1.66 -23.39
N TYR A 248 -3.55 -1.12 -24.61
CA TYR A 248 -3.24 -1.84 -25.85
C TYR A 248 -1.76 -1.77 -26.23
N MET A 249 -0.98 -0.93 -25.54
CA MET A 249 0.46 -0.78 -25.76
C MET A 249 1.29 -1.78 -24.93
N GLY A 250 0.64 -2.73 -24.26
CA GLY A 250 1.25 -3.80 -23.47
C GLY A 250 1.18 -3.61 -21.96
N ASP A 251 1.37 -4.70 -21.24
CA ASP A 251 1.23 -4.73 -19.77
C ASP A 251 2.23 -3.81 -19.06
N GLY A 252 3.47 -3.74 -19.54
CA GLY A 252 4.49 -2.85 -18.98
C GLY A 252 4.11 -1.37 -19.09
N MET A 253 3.46 -0.95 -20.18
CA MET A 253 2.95 0.41 -20.35
C MET A 253 1.88 0.73 -19.29
N SER A 254 0.89 -0.14 -19.16
CA SER A 254 -0.18 0.02 -18.16
C SER A 254 0.38 0.02 -16.73
N ARG A 255 1.29 -0.90 -16.43
CA ARG A 255 1.90 -1.01 -15.09
C ARG A 255 2.72 0.23 -14.73
N LEU A 256 3.53 0.74 -15.66
CA LEU A 256 4.30 1.97 -15.45
C LEU A 256 3.38 3.18 -15.30
N ALA A 257 2.32 3.26 -16.11
CA ALA A 257 1.33 4.34 -15.97
C ALA A 257 0.70 4.34 -14.59
N SER A 258 0.17 3.19 -14.13
CA SER A 258 -0.43 3.05 -12.79
C SER A 258 0.53 3.46 -11.69
N LEU A 259 1.81 3.05 -11.79
CA LEU A 259 2.84 3.34 -10.79
C LEU A 259 3.17 4.84 -10.72
N ILE A 260 3.44 5.47 -11.86
CA ILE A 260 3.77 6.90 -11.91
C ILE A 260 2.56 7.77 -11.52
N LEU A 261 1.34 7.36 -11.90
CA LEU A 261 0.12 8.03 -11.46
C LEU A 261 -0.10 7.92 -9.96
N ALA A 262 0.18 6.76 -9.36
CA ALA A 262 0.11 6.60 -7.91
C ALA A 262 1.11 7.52 -7.20
N ILE A 263 2.38 7.53 -7.62
CA ILE A 263 3.43 8.39 -7.06
C ILE A 263 3.05 9.88 -7.22
N GLY A 264 2.58 10.28 -8.41
CA GLY A 264 2.20 11.65 -8.71
C GLY A 264 1.04 12.17 -7.85
N ASN A 265 0.14 11.28 -7.45
CA ASN A 265 -0.98 11.62 -6.56
C ASN A 265 -0.68 11.38 -5.07
N ALA A 266 0.46 10.76 -4.73
CA ALA A 266 0.90 10.53 -3.36
C ALA A 266 1.84 11.63 -2.83
N LYS A 267 1.54 12.90 -3.12
CA LYS A 267 2.38 14.01 -2.61
C LYS A 267 2.48 13.98 -1.08
N ASN A 268 3.71 13.95 -0.55
CA ASN A 268 4.01 13.80 0.88
C ASN A 268 3.42 12.51 1.48
N GLY A 269 3.25 11.47 0.69
CA GLY A 269 2.58 10.23 1.08
C GLY A 269 3.40 8.99 0.76
N VAL A 270 2.71 7.86 0.67
CA VAL A 270 3.32 6.55 0.52
C VAL A 270 2.70 5.81 -0.67
N VAL A 271 3.54 5.12 -1.42
CA VAL A 271 3.13 4.17 -2.47
C VAL A 271 3.67 2.80 -2.15
N LEU A 272 2.80 1.82 -2.15
CA LEU A 272 3.07 0.42 -1.86
C LEU A 272 2.90 -0.37 -3.16
N VAL A 273 3.91 -1.14 -3.55
CA VAL A 273 3.93 -1.85 -4.84
C VAL A 273 4.29 -3.31 -4.60
N ASP A 274 3.36 -4.21 -4.84
CA ASP A 274 3.64 -5.64 -4.72
C ASP A 274 4.17 -6.20 -6.05
N GLU A 275 5.25 -6.97 -6.00
CA GLU A 275 5.95 -7.57 -7.14
C GLU A 275 6.22 -6.54 -8.25
N ILE A 276 7.10 -5.57 -7.96
CA ILE A 276 7.33 -4.40 -8.81
C ILE A 276 7.83 -4.77 -10.21
N GLU A 277 8.53 -5.89 -10.35
CA GLU A 277 9.04 -6.40 -11.62
C GLU A 277 7.97 -6.89 -12.59
N ASN A 278 6.74 -7.14 -12.14
CA ASN A 278 5.67 -7.68 -12.97
C ASN A 278 5.34 -6.76 -14.14
N GLY A 279 5.28 -7.34 -15.33
CA GLY A 279 4.99 -6.64 -16.59
C GLY A 279 6.19 -5.94 -17.23
N PHE A 280 7.36 -5.89 -16.58
CA PHE A 280 8.56 -5.27 -17.16
C PHE A 280 9.57 -6.28 -17.67
N HIS A 281 10.11 -6.02 -18.84
CA HIS A 281 11.26 -6.76 -19.32
C HIS A 281 12.54 -6.30 -18.59
N HIS A 282 13.41 -7.21 -18.18
CA HIS A 282 14.63 -6.92 -17.42
C HIS A 282 15.50 -5.78 -18.03
N LYS A 283 15.55 -5.67 -19.36
CA LYS A 283 16.35 -4.63 -20.06
C LYS A 283 15.89 -3.19 -19.79
N VAL A 284 14.62 -2.99 -19.45
CA VAL A 284 14.09 -1.64 -19.16
C VAL A 284 14.02 -1.35 -17.68
N MET A 285 14.24 -2.35 -16.82
CA MET A 285 14.01 -2.25 -15.37
C MET A 285 14.85 -1.14 -14.70
N ALA A 286 16.12 -0.97 -15.08
CA ALA A 286 16.95 0.12 -14.55
C ALA A 286 16.38 1.51 -14.90
N LYS A 287 15.88 1.69 -16.12
CA LYS A 287 15.23 2.95 -16.51
C LYS A 287 13.91 3.18 -15.78
N VAL A 288 13.14 2.11 -15.54
CA VAL A 288 11.91 2.16 -14.73
C VAL A 288 12.23 2.64 -13.32
N TRP A 289 13.29 2.09 -12.68
CA TRP A 289 13.74 2.54 -11.36
C TRP A 289 14.17 4.02 -11.35
N SER A 290 14.89 4.48 -12.38
CA SER A 290 15.24 5.90 -12.51
C SER A 290 14.00 6.81 -12.62
N ALA A 291 12.96 6.37 -13.36
CA ALA A 291 11.71 7.11 -13.43
C ALA A 291 10.97 7.16 -12.08
N ILE A 292 10.93 6.02 -11.35
CA ILE A 292 10.37 5.94 -10.00
C ILE A 292 11.09 6.89 -9.06
N ALA A 293 12.43 6.87 -9.05
CA ALA A 293 13.25 7.74 -8.21
C ALA A 293 12.96 9.22 -8.47
N LYS A 294 12.96 9.63 -9.74
CA LYS A 294 12.66 11.01 -10.14
C LYS A 294 11.25 11.43 -9.72
N ALA A 295 10.25 10.60 -9.98
CA ALA A 295 8.87 10.88 -9.59
C ALA A 295 8.73 10.95 -8.06
N ALA A 296 9.29 9.99 -7.31
CA ALA A 296 9.22 9.96 -5.85
C ALA A 296 9.87 11.20 -5.21
N ARG A 297 11.01 11.65 -5.73
CA ARG A 297 11.67 12.89 -5.29
C ARG A 297 10.83 14.13 -5.61
N ARG A 298 10.29 14.21 -6.83
CA ARG A 298 9.49 15.35 -7.30
C ARG A 298 8.22 15.56 -6.47
N PHE A 299 7.58 14.46 -6.05
CA PHE A 299 6.33 14.51 -5.27
C PHE A 299 6.54 14.32 -3.77
N ASN A 300 7.80 14.21 -3.32
CA ASN A 300 8.14 13.90 -1.93
C ASN A 300 7.38 12.68 -1.41
N CYS A 301 7.38 11.60 -2.20
CA CYS A 301 6.70 10.35 -1.92
C CYS A 301 7.70 9.30 -1.44
N GLN A 302 7.31 8.47 -0.47
CA GLN A 302 8.06 7.28 -0.06
C GLN A 302 7.46 6.06 -0.75
N VAL A 303 8.31 5.18 -1.25
CA VAL A 303 7.90 3.97 -1.98
C VAL A 303 8.40 2.73 -1.23
N PHE A 304 7.49 1.80 -1.00
CA PHE A 304 7.82 0.43 -0.57
C PHE A 304 7.42 -0.51 -1.68
N ALA A 305 8.37 -1.26 -2.20
CA ALA A 305 8.13 -2.22 -3.26
C ALA A 305 8.58 -3.61 -2.83
N THR A 306 7.87 -4.65 -3.23
CA THR A 306 8.34 -6.03 -3.03
C THR A 306 8.92 -6.60 -4.30
N THR A 307 9.85 -7.54 -4.15
CA THR A 307 10.43 -8.32 -5.26
C THR A 307 10.86 -9.71 -4.80
N HIS A 308 10.90 -10.65 -5.74
CA HIS A 308 11.55 -11.95 -5.58
C HIS A 308 12.69 -12.15 -6.60
N SER A 309 13.01 -11.11 -7.37
CA SER A 309 13.96 -11.15 -8.48
C SER A 309 15.28 -10.48 -8.12
N LEU A 310 16.37 -11.24 -8.19
CA LEU A 310 17.73 -10.71 -8.03
C LEU A 310 18.06 -9.69 -9.13
N GLU A 311 17.56 -9.92 -10.35
CA GLU A 311 17.74 -8.98 -11.47
C GLU A 311 17.04 -7.66 -11.22
N CYS A 312 15.88 -7.67 -10.53
CA CYS A 312 15.19 -6.46 -10.12
C CYS A 312 16.02 -5.66 -9.12
N ILE A 313 16.60 -6.32 -8.10
CA ILE A 313 17.48 -5.69 -7.10
C ILE A 313 18.73 -5.12 -7.78
N ALA A 314 19.41 -5.90 -8.64
CA ALA A 314 20.58 -5.43 -9.38
C ALA A 314 20.27 -4.23 -10.29
N SER A 315 19.10 -4.26 -10.94
CA SER A 315 18.65 -3.13 -11.79
C SER A 315 18.34 -1.87 -10.98
N ALA A 316 17.77 -2.03 -9.79
CA ALA A 316 17.53 -0.92 -8.85
C ALA A 316 18.87 -0.33 -8.40
N HIS A 317 19.74 -1.17 -7.85
CA HIS A 317 21.06 -0.76 -7.38
C HIS A 317 21.85 0.00 -8.47
N LYS A 318 21.89 -0.55 -9.70
CA LYS A 318 22.53 0.11 -10.84
C LYS A 318 21.91 1.49 -11.12
N ALA A 319 20.60 1.59 -11.19
CA ALA A 319 19.92 2.85 -11.49
C ALA A 319 20.23 3.93 -10.45
N PHE A 320 20.23 3.57 -9.16
CA PHE A 320 20.52 4.51 -8.08
C PHE A 320 22.00 4.84 -7.95
N SER A 321 22.91 3.94 -8.34
CA SER A 321 24.37 4.20 -8.36
C SER A 321 24.77 5.17 -9.46
N GLU A 322 23.99 5.27 -10.54
CA GLU A 322 24.19 6.22 -11.63
C GLU A 322 23.60 7.62 -11.34
N GLU A 323 22.82 7.78 -10.26
CA GLU A 323 22.20 9.04 -9.84
C GLU A 323 23.10 9.77 -8.82
N ASP A 324 22.98 11.10 -8.73
CA ASP A 324 23.73 11.92 -7.75
C ASP A 324 23.37 11.59 -6.29
N ARG A 325 22.21 11.02 -6.08
CA ARG A 325 21.67 10.68 -4.77
C ARG A 325 21.22 9.22 -4.72
N TYR A 326 21.83 8.48 -3.78
CA TYR A 326 21.45 7.11 -3.50
C TYR A 326 20.46 7.07 -2.34
N ASP A 327 19.16 7.01 -2.62
CA ASP A 327 18.08 6.97 -1.64
C ASP A 327 17.24 5.66 -1.74
N LEU A 328 17.94 4.56 -2.02
CA LEU A 328 17.46 3.19 -2.05
C LEU A 328 17.99 2.41 -0.85
N LEU A 329 17.13 1.63 -0.20
CA LEU A 329 17.52 0.53 0.69
C LEU A 329 16.84 -0.76 0.23
N VAL A 330 17.55 -1.86 0.36
CA VAL A 330 17.01 -3.21 0.15
C VAL A 330 16.88 -3.89 1.50
N HIS A 331 15.69 -4.39 1.80
CA HIS A 331 15.38 -5.09 3.04
C HIS A 331 15.03 -6.54 2.71
N ARG A 332 15.93 -7.47 3.04
CA ARG A 332 15.65 -8.90 2.88
C ARG A 332 14.95 -9.42 4.13
N LEU A 333 13.79 -10.04 3.92
CA LEU A 333 13.08 -10.74 4.97
C LEU A 333 13.55 -12.20 5.02
N ASP A 334 14.10 -12.59 6.17
CA ASP A 334 14.55 -13.94 6.43
C ASP A 334 13.70 -14.59 7.53
N LYS A 335 13.37 -15.87 7.38
CA LYS A 335 12.71 -16.63 8.45
C LYS A 335 13.75 -17.41 9.23
N ILE A 336 13.95 -17.06 10.51
CA ILE A 336 14.89 -17.69 11.42
C ILE A 336 14.09 -18.14 12.66
N ASP A 337 14.13 -19.43 12.96
CA ASP A 337 13.44 -20.03 14.14
C ASP A 337 11.97 -19.56 14.27
N ASP A 338 11.22 -19.64 13.16
CA ASP A 338 9.82 -19.19 13.03
C ASP A 338 9.57 -17.67 13.22
N LYS A 339 10.62 -16.89 13.39
CA LYS A 339 10.55 -15.41 13.40
C LYS A 339 11.01 -14.85 12.07
N VAL A 340 10.35 -13.80 11.63
CA VAL A 340 10.77 -13.05 10.46
C VAL A 340 11.64 -11.88 10.93
N VAL A 341 12.81 -11.76 10.33
CA VAL A 341 13.75 -10.66 10.58
C VAL A 341 14.04 -9.92 9.28
N ALA A 342 14.28 -8.63 9.35
CA ALA A 342 14.69 -7.82 8.22
C ALA A 342 16.21 -7.58 8.26
N VAL A 343 16.90 -7.87 7.16
CA VAL A 343 18.31 -7.54 6.95
C VAL A 343 18.37 -6.43 5.92
N THR A 344 18.94 -5.28 6.29
CA THR A 344 19.00 -4.10 5.44
C THR A 344 20.35 -3.98 4.74
N PHE A 345 20.30 -3.68 3.44
CA PHE A 345 21.46 -3.45 2.59
C PHE A 345 21.38 -2.02 2.01
N GLY A 346 22.38 -1.22 2.29
CA GLY A 346 22.62 0.06 1.64
C GLY A 346 23.52 -0.10 0.40
N ARG A 347 24.10 1.02 -0.04
CA ARG A 347 24.95 1.05 -1.24
C ARG A 347 26.15 0.13 -1.11
N ASP A 348 26.95 0.32 -0.07
CA ASP A 348 28.23 -0.37 0.10
C ASP A 348 28.04 -1.86 0.35
N GLU A 349 26.99 -2.23 1.07
CA GLU A 349 26.63 -3.66 1.30
C GLU A 349 26.17 -4.33 0.01
N LEU A 350 25.42 -3.63 -0.86
CA LEU A 350 25.03 -4.18 -2.16
C LEU A 350 26.20 -4.28 -3.12
N ASP A 351 27.09 -3.28 -3.17
CA ASP A 351 28.33 -3.35 -3.97
C ASP A 351 29.14 -4.59 -3.57
N GLY A 352 29.41 -4.78 -2.28
CA GLY A 352 30.14 -5.93 -1.78
C GLY A 352 29.42 -7.27 -2.03
N ALA A 353 28.10 -7.33 -1.85
CA ALA A 353 27.33 -8.54 -2.08
C ALA A 353 27.37 -8.97 -3.56
N PHE A 354 27.23 -8.03 -4.49
CA PHE A 354 27.29 -8.34 -5.93
C PHE A 354 28.70 -8.72 -6.38
N GLU A 355 29.77 -8.08 -5.86
CA GLU A 355 31.14 -8.47 -6.11
C GLU A 355 31.43 -9.91 -5.65
N MET A 356 30.91 -10.29 -4.48
CA MET A 356 31.05 -11.64 -3.91
C MET A 356 30.04 -12.65 -4.48
N LYS A 357 29.15 -12.23 -5.39
CA LYS A 357 28.05 -13.05 -5.94
C LYS A 357 27.13 -13.64 -4.87
N MET A 358 26.91 -12.90 -3.79
CA MET A 358 25.98 -13.30 -2.74
C MET A 358 24.53 -13.08 -3.16
N ASP A 359 23.65 -13.95 -2.71
CA ASP A 359 22.20 -13.79 -2.89
C ASP A 359 21.66 -12.80 -1.84
N VAL A 360 21.15 -11.69 -2.30
CA VAL A 360 20.56 -10.62 -1.47
C VAL A 360 19.04 -10.63 -1.46
N ARG A 361 18.42 -11.65 -2.06
CA ARG A 361 16.97 -11.82 -2.11
C ARG A 361 16.45 -12.79 -1.05
#